data_f1d709c793713615472e2b5b2a345ba3
#
_entry.id   f1d709c793713615472e2b5b2a345ba3
#
_cell.length_a   1.000
_cell.length_b   1.000
_cell.length_c   1.000
_cell.angle_alpha   90.00
_cell.angle_beta   90.00
_cell.angle_gamma   90.00
#
_symmetry.space_group_name_H-M   'P 1'
#
loop_
_entity.id
_entity.type
_entity.pdbx_description
1 polymer ?
#
loop_
_entity_poly.entity_id
_entity_poly.type
_entity_poly.pdbx_seq_one_letter_code
_entity_poly.pdbx_strand_id
1 'polypeptide(L)'
;MLMVANPRFFNELTKEKIYQNSTFRNYAKRSLTRATPFGLFSSVGVGSFSKVSYPQQIRENYSKKVSVSGEWISSLCMMLENEDSVLLQLHLQWNQKVLELSDKYQLNNINYWGVSEQSRDILIKKTALLEFIKKLTYKSEVSVLDLVQEIQTKSPNLETQKIIDYLRNLIISEFLFTNLRKVVIN
;
A
#
# COMPACT_ATOMS: atom_id res chain seq x y z
N MET A 1 -12.15 13.90 -9.02
CA MET A 1 -12.78 13.22 -7.90
C MET A 1 -14.26 13.57 -7.76
N LEU A 2 -14.68 14.83 -7.67
CA LEU A 2 -16.10 15.23 -7.63
C LEU A 2 -16.90 14.77 -8.87
N MET A 3 -16.31 14.80 -10.07
CA MET A 3 -16.94 14.34 -11.31
C MET A 3 -17.27 12.85 -11.32
N VAL A 4 -16.41 12.00 -10.73
CA VAL A 4 -16.59 10.55 -10.70
C VAL A 4 -17.63 10.16 -9.65
N ALA A 5 -17.74 10.95 -8.56
CA ALA A 5 -18.66 10.64 -7.47
C ALA A 5 -20.15 10.98 -7.80
N ASN A 6 -20.40 11.98 -8.63
CA ASN A 6 -21.75 12.35 -9.01
C ASN A 6 -21.83 13.12 -10.34
N PRO A 7 -21.93 12.42 -11.47
CA PRO A 7 -22.02 13.06 -12.79
C PRO A 7 -23.21 14.00 -12.96
N ARG A 8 -24.34 13.71 -12.28
CA ARG A 8 -25.56 14.55 -12.34
C ARG A 8 -25.35 15.90 -11.66
N PHE A 9 -24.49 15.95 -10.63
CA PHE A 9 -24.16 17.19 -9.93
C PHE A 9 -23.53 18.24 -10.85
N PHE A 10 -22.74 17.84 -11.84
CA PHE A 10 -22.07 18.76 -12.78
C PHE A 10 -23.02 19.28 -13.86
N ASN A 11 -24.00 18.49 -14.28
CA ASN A 11 -24.97 18.92 -15.28
C ASN A 11 -25.94 19.99 -14.75
N GLU A 12 -26.09 20.07 -13.42
CA GLU A 12 -26.98 21.03 -12.74
C GLU A 12 -26.25 22.29 -12.22
N LEU A 13 -24.92 22.34 -12.33
CA LEU A 13 -24.11 23.43 -11.83
C LEU A 13 -24.11 24.61 -12.82
N THR A 14 -24.91 25.64 -12.52
CA THR A 14 -24.71 26.96 -13.12
C THR A 14 -23.47 27.65 -12.51
N LYS A 15 -22.86 28.62 -13.24
CA LYS A 15 -21.70 29.37 -12.72
C LYS A 15 -21.93 29.93 -11.32
N GLU A 16 -23.10 30.47 -11.05
CA GLU A 16 -23.47 31.03 -9.74
C GLU A 16 -23.49 30.00 -8.63
N LYS A 17 -24.06 28.81 -8.88
CA LYS A 17 -24.06 27.71 -7.91
C LYS A 17 -22.67 27.17 -7.62
N ILE A 18 -21.74 27.20 -8.61
CA ILE A 18 -20.35 26.82 -8.42
C ILE A 18 -19.68 27.76 -7.41
N TYR A 19 -19.84 29.08 -7.55
CA TYR A 19 -19.23 30.06 -6.64
C TYR A 19 -19.82 30.02 -5.22
N GLN A 20 -21.07 29.62 -5.08
CA GLN A 20 -21.73 29.48 -3.77
C GLN A 20 -21.35 28.19 -3.05
N ASN A 21 -20.85 27.19 -3.77
CA ASN A 21 -20.47 25.89 -3.19
C ASN A 21 -19.17 26.03 -2.39
N SER A 22 -19.24 25.78 -1.07
CA SER A 22 -18.10 25.88 -0.15
C SER A 22 -16.95 24.94 -0.52
N THR A 23 -17.27 23.72 -0.97
CA THR A 23 -16.29 22.72 -1.40
C THR A 23 -15.51 23.23 -2.61
N PHE A 24 -16.20 23.75 -3.64
CA PHE A 24 -15.54 24.31 -4.80
C PHE A 24 -14.63 25.49 -4.45
N ARG A 25 -15.12 26.42 -3.61
CA ARG A 25 -14.30 27.57 -3.15
C ARG A 25 -13.05 27.10 -2.39
N ASN A 26 -13.18 26.08 -1.57
CA ASN A 26 -12.05 25.52 -0.83
C ASN A 26 -11.02 24.87 -1.77
N TYR A 27 -11.47 24.15 -2.80
CA TYR A 27 -10.57 23.61 -3.82
C TYR A 27 -9.90 24.71 -4.65
N ALA A 28 -10.64 25.73 -5.08
CA ALA A 28 -10.10 26.88 -5.80
C ALA A 28 -9.06 27.64 -4.94
N LYS A 29 -9.40 27.93 -3.68
CA LYS A 29 -8.47 28.56 -2.72
C LYS A 29 -7.21 27.71 -2.54
N ARG A 30 -7.36 26.40 -2.39
CA ARG A 30 -6.23 25.48 -2.22
C ARG A 30 -5.34 25.41 -3.45
N SER A 31 -5.91 25.44 -4.67
CA SER A 31 -5.14 25.43 -5.91
C SER A 31 -4.32 26.71 -6.11
N LEU A 32 -4.81 27.83 -5.58
CA LEU A 32 -4.12 29.13 -5.68
C LEU A 32 -3.08 29.36 -4.57
N THR A 33 -3.24 28.73 -3.42
CA THR A 33 -2.42 29.04 -2.22
C THR A 33 -1.39 27.97 -1.88
N ARG A 34 -1.46 26.78 -2.47
CA ARG A 34 -0.52 25.68 -2.18
C ARG A 34 0.41 25.43 -3.36
N ALA A 35 1.71 25.26 -3.05
CA ALA A 35 2.73 24.90 -4.04
C ALA A 35 2.47 23.53 -4.71
N THR A 36 1.84 22.61 -3.98
CA THR A 36 1.43 21.29 -4.48
C THR A 36 -0.07 21.13 -4.28
N PRO A 37 -0.91 21.71 -5.15
CA PRO A 37 -2.34 21.47 -5.12
C PRO A 37 -2.63 19.99 -5.46
N PHE A 38 -3.84 19.49 -5.15
CA PHE A 38 -4.23 18.14 -5.52
C PHE A 38 -3.99 17.83 -6.99
N GLY A 39 -3.68 16.57 -7.30
CA GLY A 39 -3.19 16.07 -8.57
C GLY A 39 -3.83 16.59 -9.86
N LEU A 40 -5.10 17.03 -9.84
CA LEU A 40 -5.75 17.70 -10.98
C LEU A 40 -5.24 19.10 -11.25
N PHE A 41 -4.61 19.75 -10.25
CA PHE A 41 -4.16 21.14 -10.30
C PHE A 41 -2.64 21.26 -10.11
N SER A 42 -1.94 20.13 -10.03
CA SER A 42 -0.48 20.11 -9.94
C SER A 42 0.12 19.66 -11.26
N SER A 43 1.18 20.32 -11.65
CA SER A 43 2.03 19.91 -12.76
C SER A 43 3.48 19.81 -12.29
N VAL A 44 4.22 18.89 -12.90
CA VAL A 44 5.66 18.73 -12.64
C VAL A 44 6.40 19.07 -13.92
N GLY A 45 7.42 19.89 -13.80
CA GLY A 45 8.30 20.25 -14.89
C GLY A 45 9.77 20.07 -14.48
N VAL A 46 10.61 19.83 -15.45
CA VAL A 46 12.06 19.77 -15.26
C VAL A 46 12.65 21.14 -15.66
N GLY A 47 13.40 21.74 -14.73
CA GLY A 47 14.11 22.98 -14.96
C GLY A 47 15.62 22.80 -14.83
N SER A 48 16.40 23.74 -15.36
CA SER A 48 17.84 23.82 -15.16
C SER A 48 18.22 25.08 -14.39
N PHE A 49 19.25 24.99 -13.57
CA PHE A 49 19.81 26.16 -12.93
C PHE A 49 20.55 27.01 -13.94
N SER A 50 20.21 28.32 -14.03
CA SER A 50 20.81 29.28 -14.93
C SER A 50 21.07 30.60 -14.18
N LYS A 51 22.05 31.36 -14.65
CA LYS A 51 22.34 32.70 -14.10
C LYS A 51 21.23 33.71 -14.40
N VAL A 52 20.38 33.43 -15.37
CA VAL A 52 19.24 34.29 -15.77
C VAL A 52 17.95 33.55 -15.43
N SER A 53 17.07 34.21 -14.71
CA SER A 53 15.75 33.69 -14.41
C SER A 53 14.84 33.81 -15.62
N TYR A 54 14.41 32.72 -16.18
CA TYR A 54 13.39 32.69 -17.21
C TYR A 54 12.03 32.39 -16.59
N PRO A 55 10.97 33.13 -16.96
CA PRO A 55 9.63 32.77 -16.55
C PRO A 55 9.30 31.37 -17.09
N GLN A 56 8.80 30.51 -16.22
CA GLN A 56 8.39 29.17 -16.62
C GLN A 56 7.22 29.29 -17.59
N GLN A 57 7.44 28.97 -18.85
CA GLN A 57 6.36 28.91 -19.83
C GLN A 57 5.55 27.62 -19.57
N ILE A 58 4.28 27.77 -19.27
CA ILE A 58 3.34 26.67 -19.25
C ILE A 58 3.24 26.18 -20.70
N ARG A 59 3.83 25.03 -20.99
CA ARG A 59 3.73 24.42 -22.32
C ARG A 59 2.30 23.95 -22.51
N GLU A 60 1.70 24.28 -23.65
CA GLU A 60 0.36 23.83 -24.02
C GLU A 60 0.27 22.29 -24.13
N ASN A 61 1.39 21.64 -24.44
CA ASN A 61 1.50 20.18 -24.54
C ASN A 61 1.95 19.58 -23.20
N TYR A 62 1.00 19.27 -22.32
CA TYR A 62 1.24 18.49 -21.11
C TYR A 62 0.61 17.09 -21.25
N SER A 63 1.35 16.08 -20.83
CA SER A 63 0.81 14.72 -20.72
C SER A 63 0.08 14.57 -19.40
N LYS A 64 -1.13 14.00 -19.43
CA LYS A 64 -1.87 13.64 -18.21
C LYS A 64 -1.49 12.22 -17.84
N LYS A 65 -0.99 12.02 -16.62
CA LYS A 65 -0.78 10.70 -16.05
C LYS A 65 -1.83 10.48 -14.96
N VAL A 66 -2.65 9.48 -15.14
CA VAL A 66 -3.62 9.04 -14.13
C VAL A 66 -3.15 7.70 -13.59
N SER A 67 -3.10 7.56 -12.28
CA SER A 67 -2.81 6.30 -11.61
C SER A 67 -3.87 6.02 -10.55
N VAL A 68 -4.06 4.75 -10.26
CA VAL A 68 -4.93 4.33 -9.17
C VAL A 68 -4.27 4.71 -7.83
N SER A 69 -5.07 5.06 -6.82
CA SER A 69 -4.52 5.38 -5.50
C SER A 69 -3.86 4.14 -4.89
N GLY A 70 -2.73 4.33 -4.18
CA GLY A 70 -2.04 3.25 -3.48
C GLY A 70 -2.94 2.56 -2.45
N GLU A 71 -3.81 3.32 -1.80
CA GLU A 71 -4.80 2.81 -0.84
C GLU A 71 -5.76 1.80 -1.48
N TRP A 72 -6.27 2.11 -2.69
CA TRP A 72 -7.14 1.19 -3.41
C TRP A 72 -6.40 -0.11 -3.79
N ILE A 73 -5.16 0.02 -4.30
CA ILE A 73 -4.34 -1.14 -4.67
C ILE A 73 -4.06 -2.00 -3.43
N SER A 74 -3.71 -1.38 -2.30
CA SER A 74 -3.46 -2.10 -1.05
C SER A 74 -4.69 -2.85 -0.56
N SER A 75 -5.86 -2.22 -0.63
CA SER A 75 -7.12 -2.86 -0.28
C SER A 75 -7.44 -4.06 -1.17
N LEU A 76 -7.15 -3.94 -2.47
CA LEU A 76 -7.29 -5.05 -3.42
C LEU A 76 -6.31 -6.19 -3.10
N CYS A 77 -5.05 -5.88 -2.80
CA CYS A 77 -4.06 -6.89 -2.40
C CYS A 77 -4.52 -7.63 -1.13
N MET A 78 -4.98 -6.90 -0.11
CA MET A 78 -5.49 -7.52 1.13
C MET A 78 -6.69 -8.44 0.86
N MET A 79 -7.60 -8.04 -0.02
CA MET A 79 -8.75 -8.86 -0.39
C MET A 79 -8.30 -10.15 -1.08
N LEU A 80 -7.36 -10.07 -2.01
CA LEU A 80 -6.81 -11.22 -2.72
C LEU A 80 -6.00 -12.15 -1.78
N GLU A 81 -5.23 -11.60 -0.86
CA GLU A 81 -4.47 -12.37 0.15
C GLU A 81 -5.37 -13.11 1.14
N ASN A 82 -6.62 -12.70 1.32
CA ASN A 82 -7.60 -13.39 2.16
C ASN A 82 -8.25 -14.61 1.47
N GLU A 83 -8.16 -14.70 0.15
CA GLU A 83 -8.69 -15.84 -0.60
C GLU A 83 -7.66 -16.99 -0.62
N ASP A 84 -8.00 -18.15 -0.02
CA ASP A 84 -7.08 -19.30 0.07
C ASP A 84 -6.57 -19.75 -1.29
N SER A 85 -7.45 -19.78 -2.31
CA SER A 85 -7.11 -20.19 -3.66
C SER A 85 -6.08 -19.27 -4.33
N VAL A 86 -6.07 -17.98 -3.96
CA VAL A 86 -5.11 -16.99 -4.44
C VAL A 86 -3.84 -17.07 -3.60
N LEU A 87 -3.97 -17.07 -2.28
CA LEU A 87 -2.85 -17.08 -1.34
C LEU A 87 -1.87 -18.24 -1.63
N LEU A 88 -2.39 -19.43 -1.90
CA LEU A 88 -1.57 -20.62 -2.21
C LEU A 88 -0.71 -20.48 -3.49
N GLN A 89 -1.06 -19.56 -4.39
CA GLN A 89 -0.31 -19.27 -5.61
C GLN A 89 0.74 -18.17 -5.43
N LEU A 90 0.74 -17.48 -4.29
CA LEU A 90 1.65 -16.37 -4.03
C LEU A 90 3.00 -16.86 -3.50
N HIS A 91 3.96 -15.94 -3.52
CA HIS A 91 5.28 -16.12 -2.92
C HIS A 91 5.42 -15.18 -1.72
N LEU A 92 6.07 -15.66 -0.68
CA LEU A 92 6.30 -14.93 0.57
C LEU A 92 7.77 -14.61 0.76
N GLN A 93 8.01 -13.43 1.32
CA GLN A 93 9.32 -12.98 1.73
C GLN A 93 9.26 -12.36 3.12
N TRP A 94 10.28 -12.63 3.94
CA TRP A 94 10.42 -12.03 5.26
C TRP A 94 10.63 -10.53 5.19
N ASN A 95 9.94 -9.78 6.05
CA ASN A 95 10.13 -8.34 6.14
C ASN A 95 11.46 -8.00 6.80
N GLN A 96 12.38 -7.39 6.04
CA GLN A 96 13.72 -7.02 6.50
C GLN A 96 13.73 -5.92 7.58
N LYS A 97 12.58 -5.25 7.81
CA LYS A 97 12.45 -4.24 8.87
C LYS A 97 12.14 -4.84 10.25
N VAL A 98 11.89 -6.14 10.33
CA VAL A 98 11.66 -6.84 11.59
C VAL A 98 12.92 -6.86 12.42
N LEU A 99 12.84 -6.31 13.62
CA LEU A 99 13.91 -6.34 14.62
C LEU A 99 13.87 -7.65 15.38
N GLU A 100 15.04 -8.26 15.56
CA GLU A 100 15.19 -9.47 16.33
C GLU A 100 15.65 -9.12 17.76
N LEU A 101 14.80 -9.44 18.74
CA LEU A 101 15.10 -9.37 20.16
C LEU A 101 15.49 -10.77 20.69
N SER A 102 15.84 -10.88 21.96
CA SER A 102 16.24 -12.18 22.56
C SER A 102 15.17 -13.27 22.41
N ASP A 103 13.93 -12.98 22.78
CA ASP A 103 12.81 -13.92 22.83
C ASP A 103 11.64 -13.57 21.89
N LYS A 104 11.74 -12.44 21.15
CA LYS A 104 10.65 -11.88 20.33
C LYS A 104 11.17 -11.30 19.03
N TYR A 105 10.26 -11.12 18.08
CA TYR A 105 10.40 -10.25 16.94
C TYR A 105 9.55 -9.02 17.14
N GLN A 106 10.09 -7.86 16.78
CA GLN A 106 9.41 -6.57 16.85
C GLN A 106 9.34 -5.94 15.47
N LEU A 107 8.18 -5.42 15.13
CA LEU A 107 7.99 -4.58 13.97
C LEU A 107 7.39 -3.25 14.41
N ASN A 108 8.12 -2.17 14.17
CA ASN A 108 7.75 -0.82 14.59
C ASN A 108 6.97 -0.11 13.48
N ASN A 109 6.08 0.79 13.89
CA ASN A 109 5.37 1.70 12.98
C ASN A 109 4.60 1.00 11.84
N ILE A 110 3.83 -0.02 12.19
CA ILE A 110 2.92 -0.61 11.22
C ILE A 110 1.80 0.37 10.96
N ASN A 111 1.85 1.00 9.82
CA ASN A 111 0.71 1.70 9.25
C ASN A 111 -0.15 0.67 8.52
N TYR A 112 -1.17 0.16 9.20
CA TYR A 112 -2.25 -0.51 8.51
C TYR A 112 -2.85 0.50 7.52
N TRP A 113 -2.66 0.25 6.24
CA TRP A 113 -3.16 1.10 5.17
C TRP A 113 -4.67 1.35 5.37
N GLY A 114 -5.01 2.50 5.94
CA GLY A 114 -6.39 2.97 6.07
C GLY A 114 -7.21 2.44 7.25
N VAL A 115 -6.68 1.57 8.14
CA VAL A 115 -7.48 0.92 9.19
C VAL A 115 -7.27 1.53 10.59
N SER A 116 -6.16 2.19 10.88
CA SER A 116 -6.01 2.92 12.14
C SER A 116 -5.10 4.14 12.01
N GLU A 117 -5.50 5.24 12.67
CA GLU A 117 -4.68 6.45 12.78
C GLU A 117 -3.47 6.29 13.71
N GLN A 118 -3.36 5.16 14.40
CA GLN A 118 -2.29 4.91 15.36
C GLN A 118 -1.33 3.86 14.82
N SER A 119 -0.08 4.26 14.62
CA SER A 119 1.00 3.32 14.41
C SER A 119 1.23 2.52 15.70
N ARG A 120 1.27 1.19 15.59
CA ARG A 120 1.50 0.31 16.74
C ARG A 120 2.72 -0.56 16.48
N ASP A 121 3.52 -0.75 17.53
CA ASP A 121 4.55 -1.77 17.51
C ASP A 121 3.90 -3.13 17.73
N ILE A 122 4.24 -4.09 16.88
CA ILE A 122 3.81 -5.49 17.06
C ILE A 122 5.00 -6.31 17.53
N LEU A 123 4.73 -7.09 18.59
CA LEU A 123 5.68 -8.01 19.20
C LEU A 123 5.14 -9.44 19.05
N ILE A 124 5.93 -10.32 18.43
CA ILE A 124 5.60 -11.74 18.32
C ILE A 124 6.70 -12.56 19.01
N LYS A 125 6.29 -13.50 19.87
CA LYS A 125 7.23 -14.40 20.53
C LYS A 125 7.89 -15.34 19.52
N LYS A 126 9.19 -15.57 19.67
CA LYS A 126 9.91 -16.57 18.88
C LYS A 126 9.37 -17.97 19.18
N THR A 127 8.97 -18.66 18.14
CA THR A 127 8.57 -20.07 18.19
C THR A 127 9.39 -20.84 17.17
N ALA A 128 9.56 -22.14 17.37
CA ALA A 128 10.28 -22.99 16.41
C ALA A 128 9.71 -22.91 15.00
N LEU A 129 8.39 -22.80 14.87
CA LEU A 129 7.71 -22.62 13.59
C LEU A 129 8.04 -21.27 12.94
N LEU A 130 8.00 -20.18 13.71
CA LEU A 130 8.31 -18.83 13.20
C LEU A 130 9.77 -18.73 12.75
N GLU A 131 10.69 -19.29 13.53
CA GLU A 131 12.12 -19.36 13.17
C GLU A 131 12.33 -20.14 11.87
N PHE A 132 11.60 -21.24 11.71
CA PHE A 132 11.66 -22.06 10.51
C PHE A 132 11.14 -21.29 9.28
N ILE A 133 9.99 -20.62 9.39
CA ILE A 133 9.43 -19.78 8.33
C ILE A 133 10.42 -18.66 7.97
N LYS A 134 10.95 -17.95 8.95
CA LYS A 134 11.95 -16.91 8.74
C LYS A 134 13.16 -17.44 7.97
N LYS A 135 13.70 -18.58 8.40
CA LYS A 135 14.87 -19.18 7.76
C LYS A 135 14.65 -19.43 6.26
N LEU A 136 13.48 -19.88 5.88
CA LEU A 136 13.14 -20.16 4.48
C LEU A 136 12.90 -18.86 3.67
N THR A 137 12.21 -17.89 4.25
CA THR A 137 11.73 -16.69 3.53
C THR A 137 12.65 -15.49 3.64
N TYR A 138 13.73 -15.55 4.44
CA TYR A 138 14.62 -14.40 4.72
C TYR A 138 15.46 -13.97 3.51
N LYS A 139 16.04 -14.94 2.79
CA LYS A 139 16.98 -14.66 1.68
C LYS A 139 16.32 -14.62 0.32
N SER A 140 15.24 -15.35 0.14
CA SER A 140 14.54 -15.51 -1.14
C SER A 140 13.05 -15.62 -0.93
N GLU A 141 12.30 -15.37 -1.99
CA GLU A 141 10.88 -15.65 -2.00
C GLU A 141 10.64 -17.16 -2.06
N VAL A 142 9.63 -17.60 -1.32
CA VAL A 142 9.21 -19.00 -1.27
C VAL A 142 7.72 -19.07 -1.59
N SER A 143 7.33 -20.01 -2.43
CA SER A 143 5.92 -20.30 -2.71
C SER A 143 5.18 -20.65 -1.42
N VAL A 144 3.98 -20.13 -1.23
CA VAL A 144 3.13 -20.48 -0.08
C VAL A 144 2.86 -21.98 -0.05
N LEU A 145 2.61 -22.58 -1.22
CA LEU A 145 2.36 -24.02 -1.33
C LEU A 145 3.55 -24.85 -0.85
N ASP A 146 4.77 -24.51 -1.30
CA ASP A 146 6.00 -25.19 -0.89
C ASP A 146 6.24 -25.01 0.60
N LEU A 147 6.02 -23.81 1.14
CA LEU A 147 6.17 -23.51 2.55
C LEU A 147 5.20 -24.33 3.41
N VAL A 148 3.95 -24.47 2.98
CA VAL A 148 2.95 -25.30 3.65
C VAL A 148 3.40 -26.77 3.67
N GLN A 149 3.88 -27.30 2.53
CA GLN A 149 4.39 -28.69 2.44
C GLN A 149 5.60 -28.93 3.34
N GLU A 150 6.54 -27.99 3.37
CA GLU A 150 7.73 -28.06 4.25
C GLU A 150 7.34 -28.04 5.73
N ILE A 151 6.37 -27.22 6.12
CA ILE A 151 5.86 -27.20 7.50
C ILE A 151 5.16 -28.49 7.84
N GLN A 152 4.33 -29.03 6.95
CA GLN A 152 3.64 -30.31 7.17
C GLN A 152 4.60 -31.49 7.29
N THR A 153 5.68 -31.50 6.49
CA THR A 153 6.71 -32.53 6.59
C THR A 153 7.37 -32.57 7.98
N LYS A 154 7.57 -31.40 8.59
CA LYS A 154 8.14 -31.29 9.94
C LYS A 154 7.14 -31.48 11.07
N SER A 155 5.88 -31.18 10.81
CA SER A 155 4.80 -31.23 11.80
C SER A 155 3.56 -31.88 11.19
N PRO A 156 3.56 -33.23 11.01
CA PRO A 156 2.49 -33.93 10.31
C PRO A 156 1.11 -33.83 11.01
N ASN A 157 1.10 -33.54 12.31
CA ASN A 157 -0.13 -33.39 13.10
C ASN A 157 -0.79 -32.01 12.95
N LEU A 158 -0.15 -31.07 12.22
CA LEU A 158 -0.71 -29.74 12.04
C LEU A 158 -1.62 -29.70 10.80
N GLU A 159 -2.86 -29.31 11.01
CA GLU A 159 -3.85 -29.18 9.93
C GLU A 159 -3.41 -28.09 8.94
N THR A 160 -3.55 -28.37 7.64
CA THR A 160 -3.19 -27.45 6.56
C THR A 160 -3.82 -26.07 6.76
N GLN A 161 -5.11 -26.04 7.14
CA GLN A 161 -5.82 -24.76 7.31
C GLN A 161 -5.21 -23.93 8.44
N LYS A 162 -4.78 -24.54 9.53
CA LYS A 162 -4.11 -23.80 10.61
C LYS A 162 -2.77 -23.20 10.18
N ILE A 163 -2.05 -23.86 9.27
CA ILE A 163 -0.81 -23.32 8.69
C ILE A 163 -1.14 -22.10 7.82
N ILE A 164 -2.14 -22.22 6.95
CA ILE A 164 -2.60 -21.13 6.07
C ILE A 164 -3.03 -19.92 6.90
N ASP A 165 -3.84 -20.13 7.93
CA ASP A 165 -4.31 -19.06 8.81
C ASP A 165 -3.16 -18.40 9.59
N TYR A 166 -2.16 -19.18 9.99
CA TYR A 166 -0.96 -18.63 10.63
C TYR A 166 -0.14 -17.78 9.68
N LEU A 167 0.08 -18.24 8.44
CA LEU A 167 0.78 -17.46 7.41
C LEU A 167 0.01 -16.17 7.08
N ARG A 168 -1.32 -16.24 6.96
CA ARG A 168 -2.18 -15.08 6.75
C ARG A 168 -2.03 -14.05 7.87
N ASN A 169 -2.00 -14.49 9.12
CA ASN A 169 -1.78 -13.61 10.26
C ASN A 169 -0.40 -12.93 10.21
N LEU A 170 0.64 -13.63 9.76
CA LEU A 170 1.97 -13.02 9.56
C LEU A 170 1.98 -12.01 8.40
N ILE A 171 1.18 -12.22 7.35
CA ILE A 171 1.02 -11.27 6.23
C ILE A 171 0.24 -10.04 6.70
N ILE A 172 -0.85 -10.23 7.43
CA ILE A 172 -1.66 -9.14 7.99
C ILE A 172 -0.82 -8.30 8.96
N SER A 173 0.03 -8.94 9.76
CA SER A 173 0.94 -8.28 10.70
C SER A 173 2.23 -7.77 10.06
N GLU A 174 2.36 -7.86 8.72
CA GLU A 174 3.50 -7.40 7.93
C GLU A 174 4.85 -8.02 8.28
N PHE A 175 4.88 -9.18 8.97
CA PHE A 175 6.10 -9.97 9.14
C PHE A 175 6.51 -10.69 7.86
N LEU A 176 5.54 -11.00 7.01
CA LEU A 176 5.73 -11.54 5.68
C LEU A 176 5.07 -10.62 4.66
N PHE A 177 5.71 -10.45 3.52
CA PHE A 177 5.14 -9.79 2.36
C PHE A 177 4.89 -10.79 1.25
N THR A 178 3.77 -10.61 0.56
CA THR A 178 3.49 -11.33 -0.68
C THR A 178 4.11 -10.60 -1.87
N ASN A 179 4.33 -11.33 -2.96
CA ASN A 179 4.78 -10.73 -4.22
C ASN A 179 3.75 -9.75 -4.83
N LEU A 180 2.47 -9.78 -4.44
CA LEU A 180 1.48 -8.76 -4.82
C LEU A 180 1.86 -7.37 -4.32
N ARG A 181 2.44 -7.28 -3.13
CA ARG A 181 2.79 -5.99 -2.50
C ARG A 181 4.05 -5.34 -3.08
N LYS A 182 4.87 -6.08 -3.83
CA LYS A 182 6.05 -5.51 -4.51
C LYS A 182 5.70 -4.43 -5.54
N VAL A 183 4.58 -4.59 -6.21
CA VAL A 183 4.11 -3.62 -7.22
C VAL A 183 3.72 -2.29 -6.60
N VAL A 184 3.44 -2.25 -5.31
CA VAL A 184 2.99 -1.04 -4.58
C VAL A 184 4.17 -0.22 -4.05
N ILE A 185 5.35 -0.85 -3.91
CA ILE A 185 6.53 -0.26 -3.24
C ILE A 185 7.53 0.34 -4.25
N ASN A 186 7.40 0.04 -5.54
CA ASN A 186 8.17 0.62 -6.65
C ASN A 186 7.40 1.77 -7.30
#